data_705e06a24c61356fc0e8aeb97929caf2
#
_entry.id   705e06a24c61356fc0e8aeb97929caf2
#
_cell.length_a   1.000
_cell.length_b   1.000
_cell.length_c   1.000
_cell.angle_alpha   90.00
_cell.angle_beta   90.00
_cell.angle_gamma   90.00
#
_symmetry.space_group_name_H-M   'P 1'
#
loop_
_entity.id
_entity.type
_entity.pdbx_description
1 polymer ?
#
loop_
_entity_poly.entity_id
_entity_poly.type
_entity_poly.pdbx_seq_one_letter_code
_entity_poly.pdbx_strand_id
1 'polypeptide(L)'
;MSGRGQYRGFALVILISVMAAAVFYFFFGDPTDPENLNFDDTGPRVVALSTLAFVFLASFIFGQPKVRDIIQGTLFWGGLCALLVVGYTYRTDLVQAGYRVLGSLAPGMAVTQADGSILIVRDAGGHFVVDGRANGRKTSFLLDTGASAVVLTYQDAARAGIPERDLSFTVPVATANGRTLVAPIRIDNLTIGDHTLRNVRAFVARDGSLGQSLLGMTALDRLRSWRIEGDRLIIDYRGERVVVSGD
;
A
#
# COMPACT_ATOMS: atom_id res chain seq x y z
N MET A 1 -3.42 36.00 53.27
CA MET A 1 -3.36 34.81 52.38
C MET A 1 -3.66 35.12 50.91
N SER A 2 -3.30 36.29 50.40
CA SER A 2 -3.72 36.80 49.06
C SER A 2 -2.64 36.77 47.95
N GLY A 3 -1.39 36.39 48.24
CA GLY A 3 -0.34 36.46 47.24
C GLY A 3 -0.20 35.31 46.25
N ARG A 4 -0.66 34.09 46.59
CA ARG A 4 -0.47 32.92 45.76
C ARG A 4 -1.35 32.86 44.49
N GLY A 5 -2.54 33.49 44.50
CA GLY A 5 -3.44 33.55 43.34
C GLY A 5 -2.93 34.48 42.24
N GLN A 6 -2.27 35.55 42.62
CA GLN A 6 -1.81 36.59 41.72
C GLN A 6 -0.59 36.12 40.90
N TYR A 7 0.35 35.34 41.48
CA TYR A 7 1.47 34.76 40.76
C TYR A 7 1.05 33.67 39.77
N ARG A 8 -0.01 32.89 40.08
CA ARG A 8 -0.56 31.89 39.19
C ARG A 8 -1.18 32.49 37.92
N GLY A 9 -1.94 33.61 38.09
CA GLY A 9 -2.47 34.33 36.94
C GLY A 9 -1.39 34.93 36.05
N PHE A 10 -0.34 35.52 36.67
CA PHE A 10 0.79 36.07 35.94
C PHE A 10 1.60 35.04 35.19
N ALA A 11 1.86 33.84 35.78
CA ALA A 11 2.53 32.74 35.14
C ALA A 11 1.72 32.19 33.95
N LEU A 12 0.39 32.12 34.06
CA LEU A 12 -0.51 31.73 32.98
C LEU A 12 -0.46 32.70 31.79
N VAL A 13 -0.47 34.00 32.06
CA VAL A 13 -0.37 35.04 31.03
C VAL A 13 0.97 34.93 30.30
N ILE A 14 2.08 34.75 31.01
CA ILE A 14 3.41 34.58 30.41
C ILE A 14 3.41 33.33 29.53
N LEU A 15 2.89 32.21 30.02
CA LEU A 15 2.86 30.96 29.31
C LEU A 15 2.03 31.04 28.01
N ILE A 16 0.85 31.66 28.07
CA ILE A 16 0.01 31.90 26.89
C ILE A 16 0.70 32.86 25.90
N SER A 17 1.39 33.89 26.40
CA SER A 17 2.10 34.84 25.54
C SER A 17 3.27 34.19 24.82
N VAL A 18 4.05 33.33 25.49
CA VAL A 18 5.15 32.57 24.88
C VAL A 18 4.63 31.62 23.83
N MET A 19 3.50 30.94 24.10
CA MET A 19 2.89 30.03 23.14
C MET A 19 2.33 30.78 21.93
N ALA A 20 1.64 31.90 22.16
CA ALA A 20 1.15 32.75 21.08
C ALA A 20 2.29 33.31 20.22
N ALA A 21 3.40 33.71 20.83
CA ALA A 21 4.60 34.14 20.11
C ALA A 21 5.23 33.00 19.30
N ALA A 22 5.29 31.79 19.84
CA ALA A 22 5.80 30.62 19.13
C ALA A 22 4.92 30.22 17.94
N VAL A 23 3.59 30.23 18.11
CA VAL A 23 2.62 30.02 17.05
C VAL A 23 2.69 31.11 15.98
N PHE A 24 2.77 32.37 16.41
CA PHE A 24 2.92 33.53 15.50
C PHE A 24 4.20 33.41 14.68
N TYR A 25 5.32 33.12 15.32
CA TYR A 25 6.61 32.91 14.64
C TYR A 25 6.56 31.72 13.67
N PHE A 26 5.85 30.65 14.04
CA PHE A 26 5.65 29.48 13.17
C PHE A 26 4.83 29.81 11.90
N PHE A 27 3.79 30.62 12.01
CA PHE A 27 2.92 30.94 10.87
C PHE A 27 3.37 32.16 10.04
N PHE A 28 4.14 33.07 10.63
CA PHE A 28 4.50 34.35 10.02
C PHE A 28 6.02 34.60 9.94
N GLY A 29 6.83 33.66 10.42
CA GLY A 29 8.30 33.72 10.27
C GLY A 29 8.72 33.64 8.80
N ASP A 30 9.75 34.41 8.41
CA ASP A 30 10.24 34.49 7.04
C ASP A 30 10.91 33.15 6.62
N PRO A 31 10.41 32.45 5.59
CA PRO A 31 10.98 31.19 5.14
C PRO A 31 12.31 31.35 4.38
N THR A 32 12.80 32.57 4.18
CA THR A 32 14.01 32.86 3.37
C THR A 32 15.29 32.93 4.21
N ASP A 33 15.22 32.77 5.52
CA ASP A 33 16.39 32.81 6.38
C ASP A 33 17.14 31.47 6.33
N PRO A 34 18.40 31.41 5.85
CA PRO A 34 19.16 30.15 5.67
C PRO A 34 19.54 29.44 6.98
N GLU A 35 19.37 30.10 8.15
CA GLU A 35 19.49 29.45 9.46
C GLU A 35 18.20 28.76 9.91
N ASN A 36 17.08 28.93 9.19
CA ASN A 36 15.84 28.23 9.51
C ASN A 36 15.87 26.80 9.00
N LEU A 37 15.86 25.92 9.98
CA LEU A 37 15.62 24.48 9.85
C LEU A 37 14.46 24.21 8.86
N ASN A 38 14.65 23.29 7.91
CA ASN A 38 13.63 22.86 6.95
C ASN A 38 12.31 22.58 7.67
N PHE A 39 11.34 23.47 7.51
CA PHE A 39 10.05 23.42 8.22
C PHE A 39 9.22 22.18 7.90
N ASP A 40 9.39 21.57 6.72
CA ASP A 40 8.71 20.34 6.35
C ASP A 40 9.12 19.14 7.23
N ASP A 41 10.37 19.11 7.71
CA ASP A 41 10.87 18.02 8.54
C ASP A 41 10.87 18.32 10.04
N THR A 42 11.12 19.59 10.41
CA THR A 42 11.33 20.00 11.82
C THR A 42 10.11 20.67 12.43
N GLY A 43 9.28 21.35 11.65
CA GLY A 43 8.12 22.10 12.11
C GLY A 43 7.15 21.26 12.95
N PRO A 44 6.68 20.10 12.48
CA PRO A 44 5.80 19.24 13.26
C PRO A 44 6.41 18.77 14.58
N ARG A 45 7.73 18.54 14.62
CA ARG A 45 8.45 18.12 15.85
C ARG A 45 8.54 19.25 16.87
N VAL A 46 8.82 20.47 16.41
CA VAL A 46 8.88 21.66 17.29
C VAL A 46 7.51 21.95 17.88
N VAL A 47 6.44 21.89 17.09
CA VAL A 47 5.07 22.08 17.58
C VAL A 47 4.69 21.01 18.60
N ALA A 48 4.97 19.74 18.31
CA ALA A 48 4.67 18.65 19.23
C ALA A 48 5.44 18.77 20.56
N LEU A 49 6.74 19.07 20.51
CA LEU A 49 7.57 19.25 21.70
C LEU A 49 7.17 20.49 22.51
N SER A 50 6.83 21.60 21.84
CA SER A 50 6.36 22.82 22.49
C SER A 50 5.01 22.61 23.19
N THR A 51 4.09 21.92 22.54
CA THR A 51 2.79 21.57 23.11
C THR A 51 2.95 20.65 24.32
N LEU A 52 3.83 19.65 24.22
CA LEU A 52 4.12 18.73 25.31
C LEU A 52 4.75 19.49 26.51
N ALA A 53 5.76 20.32 26.27
CA ALA A 53 6.40 21.15 27.29
C ALA A 53 5.38 22.10 27.96
N PHE A 54 4.47 22.70 27.18
CA PHE A 54 3.39 23.55 27.70
C PHE A 54 2.46 22.80 28.65
N VAL A 55 1.98 21.63 28.25
CA VAL A 55 1.09 20.80 29.09
C VAL A 55 1.78 20.40 30.39
N PHE A 56 3.06 20.01 30.33
CA PHE A 56 3.85 19.69 31.53
C PHE A 56 4.02 20.88 32.46
N LEU A 57 4.45 22.04 31.94
CA LEU A 57 4.63 23.26 32.71
C LEU A 57 3.30 23.76 33.32
N ALA A 58 2.23 23.75 32.56
CA ALA A 58 0.88 24.12 33.03
C ALA A 58 0.43 23.18 34.18
N SER A 59 0.62 21.88 34.03
CA SER A 59 0.30 20.90 35.07
C SER A 59 1.10 21.14 36.36
N PHE A 60 2.38 21.53 36.25
CA PHE A 60 3.23 21.82 37.41
C PHE A 60 2.82 23.13 38.12
N ILE A 61 2.40 24.15 37.37
CA ILE A 61 2.02 25.47 37.91
C ILE A 61 0.62 25.42 38.56
N PHE A 62 -0.32 24.68 37.97
CA PHE A 62 -1.71 24.64 38.43
C PHE A 62 -2.05 23.47 39.35
N GLY A 63 -1.29 22.40 39.30
CA GLY A 63 -1.41 21.25 40.20
C GLY A 63 -0.67 21.45 41.52
N GLN A 64 -1.21 20.93 42.62
CA GLN A 64 -0.40 20.54 43.78
C GLN A 64 -0.31 19.01 43.73
N PRO A 65 0.49 18.46 42.82
CA PRO A 65 0.45 17.02 42.59
C PRO A 65 1.03 16.33 43.83
N LYS A 66 0.30 15.35 44.34
CA LYS A 66 0.85 14.41 45.29
C LYS A 66 1.93 13.60 44.58
N VAL A 67 2.95 13.15 45.29
CA VAL A 67 4.03 12.32 44.72
C VAL A 67 3.47 11.13 43.90
N ARG A 68 2.37 10.55 44.35
CA ARG A 68 1.66 9.49 43.66
C ARG A 68 1.17 9.91 42.27
N ASP A 69 0.63 11.13 42.15
CA ASP A 69 0.09 11.64 40.87
C ASP A 69 1.21 11.90 39.86
N ILE A 70 2.39 12.36 40.38
CA ILE A 70 3.58 12.54 39.56
C ILE A 70 4.07 11.19 39.02
N ILE A 71 4.18 10.18 39.90
CA ILE A 71 4.60 8.82 39.49
C ILE A 71 3.64 8.25 38.45
N GLN A 72 2.32 8.34 38.70
CA GLN A 72 1.31 7.84 37.78
C GLN A 72 1.37 8.57 36.43
N GLY A 73 1.49 9.89 36.45
CA GLY A 73 1.67 10.70 35.23
C GLY A 73 2.92 10.33 34.44
N THR A 74 4.05 10.17 35.12
CA THR A 74 5.33 9.78 34.49
C THR A 74 5.23 8.37 33.88
N LEU A 75 4.63 7.41 34.59
CA LEU A 75 4.44 6.06 34.06
C LEU A 75 3.48 6.04 32.86
N PHE A 76 2.40 6.81 32.91
CA PHE A 76 1.44 6.91 31.81
C PHE A 76 2.08 7.53 30.56
N TRP A 77 2.70 8.71 30.71
CA TRP A 77 3.30 9.41 29.58
C TRP A 77 4.56 8.70 29.07
N GLY A 78 5.39 8.15 29.98
CA GLY A 78 6.53 7.33 29.59
C GLY A 78 6.11 6.07 28.84
N GLY A 79 5.06 5.39 29.32
CA GLY A 79 4.47 4.25 28.61
C GLY A 79 3.90 4.61 27.25
N LEU A 80 3.20 5.75 27.15
CA LEU A 80 2.68 6.25 25.87
C LEU A 80 3.80 6.60 24.89
N CYS A 81 4.86 7.28 25.37
CA CYS A 81 6.02 7.59 24.53
C CYS A 81 6.72 6.29 24.06
N ALA A 82 6.91 5.32 24.95
CA ALA A 82 7.49 4.04 24.58
C ALA A 82 6.63 3.31 23.52
N LEU A 83 5.31 3.31 23.69
CA LEU A 83 4.38 2.72 22.72
C LEU A 83 4.45 3.43 21.35
N LEU A 84 4.53 4.76 21.33
CA LEU A 84 4.68 5.53 20.08
C LEU A 84 6.03 5.25 19.40
N VAL A 85 7.12 5.15 20.16
CA VAL A 85 8.45 4.80 19.64
C VAL A 85 8.43 3.40 19.04
N VAL A 86 7.86 2.43 19.75
CA VAL A 86 7.71 1.06 19.24
C VAL A 86 6.83 1.04 17.98
N GLY A 87 5.67 1.71 18.01
CA GLY A 87 4.78 1.81 16.85
C GLY A 87 5.45 2.46 15.64
N TYR A 88 6.25 3.50 15.86
CA TYR A 88 7.02 4.15 14.81
C TYR A 88 8.15 3.25 14.28
N THR A 89 8.88 2.57 15.15
CA THR A 89 9.96 1.65 14.79
C THR A 89 9.43 0.49 13.94
N TYR A 90 8.30 -0.08 14.33
CA TYR A 90 7.68 -1.23 13.64
C TYR A 90 6.59 -0.82 12.63
N ARG A 91 6.48 0.47 12.24
CA ARG A 91 5.42 0.94 11.34
C ARG A 91 5.37 0.20 10.02
N THR A 92 6.52 -0.14 9.45
CA THR A 92 6.63 -0.92 8.20
C THR A 92 6.07 -2.32 8.37
N ASP A 93 6.41 -2.99 9.46
CA ASP A 93 5.93 -4.35 9.76
C ASP A 93 4.43 -4.36 10.04
N LEU A 94 3.92 -3.34 10.76
CA LEU A 94 2.48 -3.17 11.03
C LEU A 94 1.69 -2.93 9.74
N VAL A 95 2.22 -2.10 8.83
CA VAL A 95 1.61 -1.87 7.51
C VAL A 95 1.63 -3.14 6.67
N GLN A 96 2.74 -3.88 6.65
CA GLN A 96 2.82 -5.17 5.96
C GLN A 96 1.86 -6.20 6.56
N ALA A 97 1.76 -6.29 7.89
CA ALA A 97 0.77 -7.16 8.55
C ALA A 97 -0.67 -6.78 8.16
N GLY A 98 -0.97 -5.48 8.06
CA GLY A 98 -2.24 -4.99 7.55
C GLY A 98 -2.52 -5.45 6.12
N TYR A 99 -1.54 -5.36 5.22
CA TYR A 99 -1.68 -5.86 3.85
C TYR A 99 -1.85 -7.38 3.78
N ARG A 100 -1.19 -8.16 4.65
CA ARG A 100 -1.42 -9.62 4.73
C ARG A 100 -2.85 -9.96 5.12
N VAL A 101 -3.41 -9.24 6.10
CA VAL A 101 -4.82 -9.42 6.50
C VAL A 101 -5.75 -9.04 5.33
N LEU A 102 -5.52 -7.92 4.66
CA LEU A 102 -6.29 -7.53 3.48
C LEU A 102 -6.18 -8.55 2.35
N GLY A 103 -4.97 -9.04 2.06
CA GLY A 103 -4.74 -10.08 1.05
C GLY A 103 -5.45 -11.39 1.35
N SER A 104 -5.58 -11.76 2.65
CA SER A 104 -6.34 -12.94 3.05
C SER A 104 -7.86 -12.76 2.94
N LEU A 105 -8.36 -11.53 3.11
CA LEU A 105 -9.80 -11.22 3.02
C LEU A 105 -10.28 -11.00 1.58
N ALA A 106 -9.41 -10.52 0.70
CA ALA A 106 -9.73 -10.23 -0.69
C ALA A 106 -8.52 -10.57 -1.61
N PRO A 107 -8.18 -11.86 -1.75
CA PRO A 107 -7.08 -12.29 -2.60
C PRO A 107 -7.34 -11.91 -4.06
N GLY A 108 -6.32 -11.42 -4.76
CA GLY A 108 -6.39 -11.08 -6.18
C GLY A 108 -6.99 -9.72 -6.50
N MET A 109 -7.49 -8.99 -5.51
CA MET A 109 -8.06 -7.67 -5.74
C MET A 109 -6.99 -6.67 -6.18
N ALA A 110 -7.09 -6.22 -7.42
CA ALA A 110 -6.25 -5.17 -7.98
C ALA A 110 -6.78 -3.81 -7.54
N VAL A 111 -5.97 -3.05 -6.80
CA VAL A 111 -6.31 -1.68 -6.37
C VAL A 111 -5.54 -0.70 -7.24
N THR A 112 -6.25 0.11 -8.03
CA THR A 112 -5.64 1.19 -8.81
C THR A 112 -5.28 2.33 -7.86
N GLN A 113 -4.01 2.73 -7.86
CA GLN A 113 -3.48 3.84 -7.07
C GLN A 113 -3.71 5.18 -7.78
N ALA A 114 -3.54 6.28 -7.05
CA ALA A 114 -3.72 7.64 -7.59
C ALA A 114 -2.75 7.97 -8.75
N ASP A 115 -1.56 7.35 -8.78
CA ASP A 115 -0.57 7.47 -9.85
C ASP A 115 -0.89 6.60 -11.07
N GLY A 116 -1.95 5.79 -11.00
CA GLY A 116 -2.38 4.86 -12.05
C GLY A 116 -1.70 3.50 -12.00
N SER A 117 -0.80 3.24 -11.06
CA SER A 117 -0.25 1.90 -10.84
C SER A 117 -1.31 0.98 -10.22
N ILE A 118 -1.17 -0.32 -10.45
CA ILE A 118 -2.02 -1.33 -9.82
C ILE A 118 -1.22 -2.03 -8.73
N LEU A 119 -1.80 -2.05 -7.53
CA LEU A 119 -1.28 -2.75 -6.38
C LEU A 119 -2.07 -4.04 -6.14
N ILE A 120 -1.36 -5.15 -6.03
CA ILE A 120 -1.92 -6.46 -5.71
C ILE A 120 -1.18 -7.00 -4.49
N VAL A 121 -1.93 -7.49 -3.52
CA VAL A 121 -1.37 -8.02 -2.27
C VAL A 121 -1.18 -9.53 -2.41
N ARG A 122 -0.08 -10.04 -1.87
CA ARG A 122 0.23 -11.46 -1.80
C ARG A 122 -0.86 -12.21 -1.02
N ASP A 123 -1.31 -13.33 -1.53
CA ASP A 123 -2.30 -14.17 -0.84
C ASP A 123 -1.69 -14.94 0.36
N ALA A 124 -2.54 -15.63 1.10
CA ALA A 124 -2.12 -16.44 2.25
C ALA A 124 -1.22 -17.64 1.86
N GLY A 125 -1.27 -18.07 0.60
CA GLY A 125 -0.42 -19.11 0.03
C GLY A 125 0.97 -18.61 -0.39
N GLY A 126 1.23 -17.30 -0.25
CA GLY A 126 2.49 -16.67 -0.64
C GLY A 126 2.58 -16.33 -2.13
N HIS A 127 1.48 -16.37 -2.84
CA HIS A 127 1.40 -16.13 -4.28
C HIS A 127 0.76 -14.76 -4.60
N PHE A 128 1.07 -14.24 -5.78
CA PHE A 128 0.36 -13.10 -6.33
C PHE A 128 -0.69 -13.59 -7.30
N VAL A 129 -1.94 -13.47 -6.90
CA VAL A 129 -3.09 -13.74 -7.75
C VAL A 129 -3.58 -12.43 -8.31
N VAL A 130 -3.76 -12.36 -9.63
CA VAL A 130 -4.14 -11.15 -10.37
C VAL A 130 -5.52 -11.38 -10.96
N ASP A 131 -6.53 -10.70 -10.43
CA ASP A 131 -7.85 -10.72 -11.02
C ASP A 131 -7.89 -9.85 -12.28
N GLY A 132 -8.32 -10.44 -13.36
CA GLY A 132 -8.40 -9.80 -14.67
C GLY A 132 -9.55 -10.33 -15.51
N ARG A 133 -9.51 -10.01 -16.79
CA ARG A 133 -10.49 -10.49 -17.78
C ARG A 133 -9.77 -10.95 -19.04
N ALA A 134 -10.08 -12.15 -19.51
CA ALA A 134 -9.70 -12.63 -20.84
C ALA A 134 -10.92 -12.51 -21.75
N ASN A 135 -10.83 -11.73 -22.83
CA ASN A 135 -11.92 -11.44 -23.75
C ASN A 135 -13.22 -11.00 -23.03
N GLY A 136 -13.09 -10.15 -22.00
CA GLY A 136 -14.19 -9.64 -21.19
C GLY A 136 -14.70 -10.61 -20.11
N ARG A 137 -14.23 -11.86 -20.05
CA ARG A 137 -14.64 -12.85 -19.04
C ARG A 137 -13.67 -12.87 -17.88
N LYS A 138 -14.21 -12.84 -16.67
CA LYS A 138 -13.46 -12.86 -15.42
C LYS A 138 -12.53 -14.08 -15.36
N THR A 139 -11.25 -13.84 -15.13
CA THR A 139 -10.21 -14.86 -15.06
C THR A 139 -9.23 -14.45 -13.98
N SER A 140 -8.89 -15.38 -13.09
CA SER A 140 -7.92 -15.16 -12.03
C SER A 140 -6.59 -15.80 -12.43
N PHE A 141 -5.54 -14.99 -12.49
CA PHE A 141 -4.22 -15.40 -12.95
C PHE A 141 -3.25 -15.51 -11.79
N LEU A 142 -2.48 -16.57 -11.76
CA LEU A 142 -1.29 -16.64 -10.92
C LEU A 142 -0.13 -15.94 -11.64
N LEU A 143 0.53 -14.98 -10.99
CA LEU A 143 1.75 -14.37 -11.51
C LEU A 143 2.86 -15.45 -11.57
N ASP A 144 3.34 -15.74 -12.75
CA ASP A 144 4.40 -16.73 -12.97
C ASP A 144 5.47 -16.18 -13.91
N THR A 145 6.60 -15.74 -13.34
CA THR A 145 7.75 -15.26 -14.11
C THR A 145 8.53 -16.38 -14.77
N GLY A 146 8.30 -17.64 -14.38
CA GLY A 146 8.85 -18.83 -15.02
C GLY A 146 8.09 -19.25 -16.29
N ALA A 147 6.85 -18.76 -16.44
CA ALA A 147 6.08 -19.02 -17.64
C ALA A 147 6.45 -18.01 -18.74
N SER A 148 6.93 -18.50 -19.88
CA SER A 148 7.30 -17.66 -21.03
C SER A 148 6.10 -16.96 -21.68
N ALA A 149 4.88 -17.43 -21.44
CA ALA A 149 3.65 -16.87 -22.00
C ALA A 149 2.51 -16.92 -20.99
N VAL A 150 1.44 -16.16 -21.27
CA VAL A 150 0.15 -16.33 -20.59
C VAL A 150 -0.38 -17.73 -20.91
N VAL A 151 -0.85 -18.45 -19.90
CA VAL A 151 -1.44 -19.78 -20.06
C VAL A 151 -2.83 -19.78 -19.44
N LEU A 152 -3.85 -20.05 -20.23
CA LEU A 152 -5.20 -20.27 -19.73
C LEU A 152 -5.39 -21.74 -19.35
N THR A 153 -6.13 -21.98 -18.27
CA THR A 153 -6.72 -23.30 -18.06
C THR A 153 -7.71 -23.62 -19.21
N TYR A 154 -7.97 -24.87 -19.43
CA TYR A 154 -8.97 -25.30 -20.44
C TYR A 154 -10.33 -24.64 -20.20
N GLN A 155 -10.75 -24.59 -18.95
CA GLN A 155 -12.03 -24.00 -18.54
C GLN A 155 -12.07 -22.49 -18.73
N ASP A 156 -10.96 -21.77 -18.42
CA ASP A 156 -10.88 -20.33 -18.62
C ASP A 156 -10.88 -19.96 -20.09
N ALA A 157 -10.23 -20.76 -20.94
CA ALA A 157 -10.26 -20.60 -22.39
C ALA A 157 -11.70 -20.73 -22.94
N ALA A 158 -12.43 -21.76 -22.51
CA ALA A 158 -13.82 -21.96 -22.89
C ALA A 158 -14.69 -20.76 -22.43
N ARG A 159 -14.51 -20.29 -21.18
CA ARG A 159 -15.21 -19.09 -20.68
C ARG A 159 -14.85 -17.82 -21.44
N ALA A 160 -13.60 -17.68 -21.87
CA ALA A 160 -13.13 -16.57 -22.69
C ALA A 160 -13.62 -16.61 -24.15
N GLY A 161 -14.48 -17.58 -24.49
CA GLY A 161 -15.07 -17.72 -25.82
C GLY A 161 -14.12 -18.32 -26.84
N ILE A 162 -13.07 -19.04 -26.42
CA ILE A 162 -12.16 -19.76 -27.31
C ILE A 162 -12.75 -21.16 -27.53
N PRO A 163 -13.20 -21.49 -28.76
CA PRO A 163 -13.86 -22.77 -29.01
C PRO A 163 -12.88 -23.93 -28.90
N GLU A 164 -13.31 -25.03 -28.32
CA GLU A 164 -12.48 -26.25 -28.18
C GLU A 164 -11.99 -26.76 -29.53
N ARG A 165 -12.83 -26.69 -30.58
CA ARG A 165 -12.48 -27.10 -31.95
C ARG A 165 -11.27 -26.35 -32.54
N ASP A 166 -10.95 -25.17 -32.01
CA ASP A 166 -9.84 -24.33 -32.46
C ASP A 166 -8.55 -24.60 -31.66
N LEU A 167 -8.61 -25.49 -30.66
CA LEU A 167 -7.48 -25.86 -29.81
C LEU A 167 -6.69 -27.01 -30.44
N SER A 168 -5.49 -26.72 -30.92
CA SER A 168 -4.55 -27.71 -31.41
C SER A 168 -3.35 -27.84 -30.45
N PHE A 169 -3.33 -28.89 -29.66
CA PHE A 169 -2.27 -29.15 -28.64
C PHE A 169 -1.01 -29.71 -29.29
N THR A 170 -0.27 -28.86 -29.99
CA THR A 170 0.91 -29.21 -30.78
C THR A 170 2.22 -28.65 -30.26
N VAL A 171 2.19 -27.66 -29.39
CA VAL A 171 3.37 -26.97 -28.90
C VAL A 171 3.91 -27.67 -27.64
N PRO A 172 5.12 -28.27 -27.67
CA PRO A 172 5.71 -28.88 -26.50
C PRO A 172 6.24 -27.76 -25.56
N VAL A 173 5.90 -27.86 -24.28
CA VAL A 173 6.41 -27.00 -23.22
C VAL A 173 6.97 -27.84 -22.08
N ALA A 174 8.04 -27.35 -21.47
CA ALA A 174 8.58 -27.91 -20.24
C ALA A 174 7.91 -27.21 -19.05
N THR A 175 7.45 -27.98 -18.09
CA THR A 175 6.86 -27.51 -16.84
C THR A 175 7.58 -28.18 -15.66
N ALA A 176 7.32 -27.69 -14.44
CA ALA A 176 7.84 -28.30 -13.22
C ALA A 176 7.45 -29.80 -13.09
N ASN A 177 6.29 -30.18 -13.67
CA ASN A 177 5.76 -31.54 -13.63
C ASN A 177 6.19 -32.40 -14.86
N GLY A 178 7.10 -31.87 -15.69
CA GLY A 178 7.56 -32.56 -16.90
C GLY A 178 7.12 -31.86 -18.19
N ARG A 179 7.22 -32.60 -19.31
CA ARG A 179 6.82 -32.08 -20.63
C ARG A 179 5.36 -32.33 -20.90
N THR A 180 4.69 -31.29 -21.44
CA THR A 180 3.29 -31.39 -21.89
C THR A 180 3.10 -30.68 -23.23
N LEU A 181 1.95 -30.84 -23.85
CA LEU A 181 1.57 -30.13 -25.07
C LEU A 181 0.50 -29.08 -24.73
N VAL A 182 0.67 -27.87 -25.25
CA VAL A 182 -0.29 -26.79 -25.13
C VAL A 182 -0.82 -26.34 -26.49
N ALA A 183 -1.98 -25.71 -26.53
CA ALA A 183 -2.56 -25.14 -27.73
C ALA A 183 -2.21 -23.65 -27.82
N PRO A 184 -1.57 -23.17 -28.90
CA PRO A 184 -1.30 -21.77 -29.10
C PRO A 184 -2.59 -21.04 -29.45
N ILE A 185 -2.80 -19.87 -28.78
CA ILE A 185 -3.94 -19.01 -28.98
C ILE A 185 -3.54 -17.53 -28.97
N ARG A 186 -4.50 -16.66 -29.28
CA ARG A 186 -4.42 -15.22 -29.01
C ARG A 186 -5.60 -14.80 -28.15
N ILE A 187 -5.31 -14.03 -27.11
CA ILE A 187 -6.32 -13.33 -26.31
C ILE A 187 -6.47 -11.95 -26.92
N ASP A 188 -7.66 -11.60 -27.44
CA ASP A 188 -7.89 -10.31 -28.09
C ASP A 188 -7.74 -9.17 -27.09
N ASN A 189 -8.31 -9.34 -25.90
CA ASN A 189 -8.29 -8.36 -24.82
C ASN A 189 -8.00 -9.04 -23.48
N LEU A 190 -6.82 -8.77 -22.92
CA LEU A 190 -6.44 -9.13 -21.56
C LEU A 190 -6.48 -7.89 -20.70
N THR A 191 -7.48 -7.77 -19.82
CA THR A 191 -7.67 -6.61 -18.94
C THR A 191 -7.23 -6.95 -17.52
N ILE A 192 -6.43 -6.06 -16.91
CA ILE A 192 -6.00 -6.13 -15.51
C ILE A 192 -6.22 -4.74 -14.91
N GLY A 193 -7.03 -4.64 -13.85
CA GLY A 193 -7.51 -3.34 -13.36
C GLY A 193 -8.21 -2.57 -14.48
N ASP A 194 -7.80 -1.33 -14.71
CA ASP A 194 -8.34 -0.43 -15.74
C ASP A 194 -7.59 -0.50 -17.09
N HIS A 195 -6.61 -1.41 -17.22
CA HIS A 195 -5.74 -1.48 -18.38
C HIS A 195 -5.98 -2.73 -19.21
N THR A 196 -5.98 -2.56 -20.54
CA THR A 196 -6.21 -3.67 -21.49
C THR A 196 -5.02 -3.84 -22.43
N LEU A 197 -4.43 -5.03 -22.40
CA LEU A 197 -3.45 -5.49 -23.37
C LEU A 197 -4.17 -6.18 -24.51
N ARG A 198 -3.98 -5.70 -25.73
CA ARG A 198 -4.62 -6.27 -26.92
C ARG A 198 -3.74 -7.29 -27.59
N ASN A 199 -4.37 -8.32 -28.20
CA ASN A 199 -3.69 -9.30 -29.04
C ASN A 199 -2.50 -9.98 -28.33
N VAL A 200 -2.75 -10.54 -27.13
CA VAL A 200 -1.73 -11.20 -26.31
C VAL A 200 -1.55 -12.63 -26.78
N ARG A 201 -0.31 -13.03 -27.12
CA ARG A 201 0.01 -14.44 -27.39
C ARG A 201 -0.11 -15.22 -26.09
N ALA A 202 -0.81 -16.33 -26.15
CA ALA A 202 -1.07 -17.18 -25.00
C ALA A 202 -1.13 -18.66 -25.41
N PHE A 203 -1.22 -19.52 -24.43
CA PHE A 203 -1.46 -20.93 -24.61
C PHE A 203 -2.68 -21.37 -23.82
N VAL A 204 -3.28 -22.48 -24.23
CA VAL A 204 -4.26 -23.21 -23.42
C VAL A 204 -3.62 -24.51 -22.97
N ALA A 205 -3.69 -24.76 -21.69
CA ALA A 205 -3.26 -26.03 -21.11
C ALA A 205 -4.32 -27.12 -21.36
N ARG A 206 -3.89 -28.39 -21.44
CA ARG A 206 -4.82 -29.52 -21.52
C ARG A 206 -5.74 -29.54 -20.30
N ASP A 207 -6.92 -30.08 -20.47
CA ASP A 207 -7.87 -30.23 -19.38
C ASP A 207 -7.23 -31.00 -18.20
N GLY A 208 -7.42 -30.49 -16.99
CA GLY A 208 -6.89 -31.05 -15.76
C GLY A 208 -5.36 -30.88 -15.54
N SER A 209 -4.60 -30.35 -16.53
CA SER A 209 -3.15 -30.21 -16.41
C SER A 209 -2.68 -28.92 -15.72
N LEU A 210 -3.57 -27.95 -15.53
CA LEU A 210 -3.29 -26.67 -14.90
C LEU A 210 -4.46 -26.26 -14.01
N GLY A 211 -4.18 -26.00 -12.72
CA GLY A 211 -5.21 -25.66 -11.73
C GLY A 211 -5.68 -24.20 -11.79
N GLN A 212 -4.81 -23.29 -12.25
CA GLN A 212 -5.09 -21.87 -12.34
C GLN A 212 -4.37 -21.26 -13.53
N SER A 213 -4.99 -20.31 -14.22
CA SER A 213 -4.36 -19.61 -15.36
C SER A 213 -3.14 -18.82 -14.91
N LEU A 214 -2.12 -18.72 -15.77
CA LEU A 214 -0.85 -18.08 -15.48
C LEU A 214 -0.71 -16.76 -16.22
N LEU A 215 -0.26 -15.72 -15.49
CA LEU A 215 0.17 -14.46 -16.08
C LEU A 215 1.68 -14.52 -16.32
N GLY A 216 2.07 -14.93 -17.53
CA GLY A 216 3.46 -15.10 -17.91
C GLY A 216 4.05 -13.90 -18.68
N MET A 217 5.29 -14.10 -19.17
CA MET A 217 6.12 -13.03 -19.72
C MET A 217 5.52 -12.34 -20.95
N THR A 218 4.73 -13.01 -21.78
CA THR A 218 4.06 -12.35 -22.93
C THR A 218 3.13 -11.19 -22.54
N ALA A 219 2.63 -11.18 -21.31
CA ALA A 219 1.88 -10.05 -20.76
C ALA A 219 2.80 -9.11 -19.98
N LEU A 220 3.68 -9.65 -19.13
CA LEU A 220 4.55 -8.87 -18.25
C LEU A 220 5.52 -7.97 -19.03
N ASP A 221 6.08 -8.44 -20.14
CA ASP A 221 7.00 -7.66 -21.02
C ASP A 221 6.31 -6.49 -21.72
N ARG A 222 4.98 -6.45 -21.75
CA ARG A 222 4.19 -5.38 -22.33
C ARG A 222 3.83 -4.28 -21.34
N LEU A 223 4.11 -4.50 -20.05
CA LEU A 223 3.96 -3.51 -19.01
C LEU A 223 5.12 -2.49 -19.09
N ARG A 224 4.95 -1.32 -18.50
CA ARG A 224 6.03 -0.35 -18.34
C ARG A 224 7.06 -0.87 -17.35
N SER A 225 6.58 -1.30 -16.20
CA SER A 225 7.36 -1.99 -15.19
C SER A 225 6.43 -2.82 -14.29
N TRP A 226 7.00 -3.79 -13.67
CA TRP A 226 6.38 -4.49 -12.55
C TRP A 226 7.48 -4.78 -11.52
N ARG A 227 7.12 -4.73 -10.23
CA ARG A 227 8.05 -4.95 -9.14
C ARG A 227 7.36 -5.55 -7.94
N ILE A 228 8.10 -6.30 -7.14
CA ILE A 228 7.65 -6.87 -5.89
C ILE A 228 8.34 -6.15 -4.74
N GLU A 229 7.54 -5.58 -3.83
CA GLU A 229 8.00 -4.89 -2.62
C GLU A 229 7.36 -5.56 -1.40
N GLY A 230 8.10 -6.48 -0.77
CA GLY A 230 7.55 -7.29 0.34
C GLY A 230 6.36 -8.13 -0.10
N ASP A 231 5.19 -7.88 0.48
CA ASP A 231 3.95 -8.58 0.16
C ASP A 231 3.09 -7.86 -0.90
N ARG A 232 3.69 -6.96 -1.69
CA ARG A 232 2.99 -6.16 -2.70
C ARG A 232 3.61 -6.35 -4.07
N LEU A 233 2.77 -6.63 -5.06
CA LEU A 233 3.11 -6.55 -6.49
C LEU A 233 2.56 -5.21 -7.00
N ILE A 234 3.42 -4.41 -7.57
CA ILE A 234 3.09 -3.11 -8.16
C ILE A 234 3.31 -3.23 -9.67
N ILE A 235 2.29 -2.88 -10.44
CA ILE A 235 2.27 -2.95 -11.91
C ILE A 235 2.05 -1.55 -12.46
N ASP A 236 2.98 -1.10 -13.32
CA ASP A 236 2.87 0.13 -14.09
C ASP A 236 2.62 -0.19 -15.55
N TYR A 237 1.71 0.55 -16.20
CA TYR A 237 1.37 0.34 -17.61
C TYR A 237 2.07 1.34 -18.53
N ARG A 238 2.36 0.87 -19.76
CA ARG A 238 2.79 1.76 -20.86
C ARG A 238 1.53 2.29 -21.55
N GLY A 239 1.25 3.60 -21.47
CA GLY A 239 0.20 4.25 -22.26
C GLY A 239 -0.92 4.88 -21.45
N GLU A 240 -1.72 5.69 -22.14
CA GLU A 240 -2.87 6.43 -21.59
C GLU A 240 -3.92 5.47 -21.00
N ARG A 241 -4.51 5.91 -19.89
CA ARG A 241 -5.71 5.28 -19.34
C ARG A 241 -6.80 5.33 -20.40
N VAL A 242 -7.40 4.20 -20.72
CA VAL A 242 -8.70 4.21 -21.36
C VAL A 242 -9.71 4.65 -20.30
N VAL A 243 -10.02 5.95 -20.27
CA VAL A 243 -11.13 6.46 -19.47
C VAL A 243 -12.38 5.86 -20.09
N VAL A 244 -12.91 4.84 -19.48
CA VAL A 244 -14.28 4.39 -19.78
C VAL A 244 -15.20 5.43 -19.18
N SER A 245 -15.66 6.39 -20.01
CA SER A 245 -16.76 7.27 -19.64
C SER A 245 -17.97 6.36 -19.43
N GLY A 246 -18.37 6.22 -18.16
CA GLY A 246 -19.65 5.62 -17.83
C GLY A 246 -20.76 6.58 -18.25
N ASP A 247 -21.61 6.13 -19.12
CA ASP A 247 -22.97 6.62 -19.31
C ASP A 247 -23.91 5.93 -18.32
#